data_f98d75e384cc2c78c2c1361d2c0addd1
#
_entry.id   f98d75e384cc2c78c2c1361d2c0addd1
#
_cell.length_a   1.000
_cell.length_b   1.000
_cell.length_c   1.000
_cell.angle_alpha   90.00
_cell.angle_beta   90.00
_cell.angle_gamma   90.00
#
_symmetry.space_group_name_H-M   'P 1'
#
loop_
_entity.id
_entity.type
_entity.pdbx_description
1 polymer ?
#
loop_
_entity_poly.entity_id
_entity_poly.type
_entity_poly.pdbx_seq_one_letter_code
_entity_poly.pdbx_strand_id
1 'polypeptide(L)'
;MITHFTELDRHKLFLLYHLNPVHPKAPPIPKGPLLKIVIIRHGEKPTEGDNLSAKGFERALALPDVLNKVMPRPPHFTYVPCIGTDKETTTRVRMMQTVLPYAVQHNLTINSDYAPDEIKGLVKELRRQRGTVLLVWEHHNIVKIAAALGIEEPQEWPDDDYDSIWTITFRKGRAKGKARQPVLSKDQQNIQPAAE
;
A
#
# COMPACT_ATOMS: atom_id res chain seq x y z
N MET A 1 18.17 38.82 6.91
CA MET A 1 18.45 38.67 8.35
C MET A 1 18.39 37.16 8.65
N ILE A 2 19.56 36.50 8.73
CA ILE A 2 19.65 35.07 8.94
C ILE A 2 19.75 34.87 10.46
N THR A 3 18.68 34.34 11.06
CA THR A 3 18.67 33.99 12.49
C THR A 3 19.56 32.73 12.71
N HIS A 4 20.70 32.93 13.36
CA HIS A 4 21.54 31.84 13.83
C HIS A 4 20.82 31.05 14.93
N PHE A 5 20.46 29.80 14.66
CA PHE A 5 20.08 28.86 15.70
C PHE A 5 21.32 28.57 16.58
N THR A 6 21.20 28.80 17.88
CA THR A 6 22.27 28.53 18.83
C THR A 6 22.43 27.02 19.08
N GLU A 7 23.63 26.61 19.50
CA GLU A 7 23.94 25.20 19.83
C GLU A 7 23.03 24.64 20.93
N LEU A 8 22.55 25.54 21.82
CA LEU A 8 21.59 25.23 22.90
C LEU A 8 20.20 24.82 22.35
N ASP A 9 19.77 25.43 21.25
CA ASP A 9 18.48 25.11 20.61
C ASP A 9 18.54 23.77 19.90
N ARG A 10 19.69 23.41 19.33
CA ARG A 10 19.93 22.08 18.72
C ARG A 10 19.89 20.97 19.78
N HIS A 11 20.45 21.20 20.95
CA HIS A 11 20.45 20.22 22.06
C HIS A 11 19.04 20.02 22.64
N LYS A 12 18.26 21.07 22.79
CA LYS A 12 16.87 20.99 23.23
C LYS A 12 15.98 20.27 22.20
N LEU A 13 16.19 20.53 20.92
CA LEU A 13 15.46 19.84 19.84
C LEU A 13 15.80 18.36 19.83
N PHE A 14 17.10 18.01 20.01
CA PHE A 14 17.57 16.63 20.07
C PHE A 14 16.99 15.88 21.28
N LEU A 15 16.93 16.49 22.46
CA LEU A 15 16.33 15.90 23.66
C LEU A 15 14.81 15.73 23.55
N LEU A 16 14.08 16.64 22.88
CA LEU A 16 12.66 16.50 22.65
C LEU A 16 12.32 15.33 21.71
N TYR A 17 13.18 15.03 20.74
CA TYR A 17 13.00 13.88 19.85
C TYR A 17 13.34 12.52 20.49
N HIS A 18 14.19 12.49 21.54
CA HIS A 18 14.66 11.24 22.15
C HIS A 18 13.91 10.84 23.44
N LEU A 19 13.12 11.75 24.03
CA LEU A 19 12.52 11.50 25.34
C LEU A 19 11.15 10.86 25.32
N ASN A 20 10.47 10.72 24.18
CA ASN A 20 9.27 9.89 24.03
C ASN A 20 9.05 9.46 22.59
N PRO A 21 9.45 8.26 22.18
CA PRO A 21 8.80 7.61 21.09
C PRO A 21 7.39 7.20 21.59
N VAL A 22 6.44 8.13 21.55
CA VAL A 22 5.04 7.75 21.54
C VAL A 22 4.81 7.09 20.18
N HIS A 23 5.17 5.82 20.09
CA HIS A 23 4.56 4.96 19.08
C HIS A 23 3.06 5.02 19.40
N PRO A 24 2.23 5.61 18.52
CA PRO A 24 0.79 5.55 18.73
C PRO A 24 0.46 4.08 18.87
N LYS A 25 -0.07 3.68 20.02
CA LYS A 25 -0.56 2.30 20.26
C LYS A 25 -1.42 1.96 19.05
N ALA A 26 -1.05 0.89 18.33
CA ALA A 26 -1.82 0.44 17.20
C ALA A 26 -3.30 0.39 17.60
N PRO A 27 -4.22 1.00 16.86
CA PRO A 27 -5.61 1.07 17.24
C PRO A 27 -6.12 -0.36 17.49
N PRO A 28 -6.99 -0.59 18.49
CA PRO A 28 -7.49 -1.92 18.80
C PRO A 28 -8.12 -2.52 17.55
N ILE A 29 -7.76 -3.77 17.22
CA ILE A 29 -8.26 -4.49 16.04
C ILE A 29 -9.79 -4.51 16.10
N PRO A 30 -10.50 -3.90 15.13
CA PRO A 30 -11.94 -3.79 15.18
C PRO A 30 -12.61 -5.18 15.18
N LYS A 31 -13.83 -5.27 15.71
CA LYS A 31 -14.74 -6.42 15.54
C LYS A 31 -15.21 -6.49 14.08
N GLY A 32 -14.28 -6.74 13.15
CA GLY A 32 -14.48 -6.73 11.69
C GLY A 32 -13.97 -8.02 11.05
N PRO A 33 -13.77 -8.02 9.74
CA PRO A 33 -13.12 -9.12 9.04
C PRO A 33 -11.74 -9.36 9.65
N LEU A 34 -11.31 -10.61 9.68
CA LEU A 34 -10.02 -10.99 10.30
C LEU A 34 -8.85 -10.32 9.60
N LEU A 35 -8.98 -10.19 8.29
CA LEU A 35 -8.03 -9.58 7.41
C LEU A 35 -8.81 -8.97 6.23
N LYS A 36 -8.53 -7.72 5.91
CA LYS A 36 -8.98 -7.00 4.71
C LYS A 36 -7.72 -6.55 3.97
N ILE A 37 -7.56 -6.97 2.72
CA ILE A 37 -6.46 -6.55 1.86
C ILE A 37 -7.05 -5.66 0.76
N VAL A 38 -6.68 -4.39 0.76
CA VAL A 38 -7.01 -3.43 -0.31
C VAL A 38 -5.83 -3.40 -1.25
N ILE A 39 -6.08 -3.67 -2.52
CA ILE A 39 -5.05 -3.78 -3.55
C ILE A 39 -5.33 -2.75 -4.63
N ILE A 40 -4.33 -1.98 -4.96
CA ILE A 40 -4.32 -1.06 -6.10
C ILE A 40 -3.07 -1.29 -6.94
N ARG A 41 -3.16 -0.91 -8.20
CA ARG A 41 -2.02 -0.82 -9.09
C ARG A 41 -1.26 0.49 -8.87
N HIS A 42 0.02 0.55 -9.25
CA HIS A 42 0.75 1.82 -9.38
C HIS A 42 0.07 2.77 -10.37
N GLY A 43 0.31 4.07 -10.26
CA GLY A 43 -0.17 5.09 -11.20
C GLY A 43 0.42 4.92 -12.61
N GLU A 44 -0.05 5.71 -13.55
CA GLU A 44 0.33 5.68 -14.96
C GLU A 44 1.85 5.81 -15.14
N LYS A 45 2.38 5.08 -16.10
CA LYS A 45 3.81 5.09 -16.47
C LYS A 45 4.02 5.87 -17.77
N PRO A 46 5.18 6.52 -17.95
CA PRO A 46 5.57 7.08 -19.24
C PRO A 46 5.89 5.97 -20.24
N THR A 47 6.05 6.33 -21.50
CA THR A 47 6.50 5.40 -22.53
C THR A 47 7.89 4.85 -22.23
N GLU A 48 8.77 5.69 -21.66
CA GLU A 48 10.13 5.33 -21.27
C GLU A 48 10.42 5.76 -19.83
N GLY A 49 11.30 5.03 -19.15
CA GLY A 49 11.76 5.32 -17.79
C GLY A 49 11.02 4.57 -16.68
N ASP A 50 11.51 4.70 -15.46
CA ASP A 50 11.12 3.89 -14.31
C ASP A 50 10.17 4.59 -13.35
N ASN A 51 9.99 5.90 -13.48
CA ASN A 51 9.12 6.70 -12.63
C ASN A 51 7.66 6.67 -13.09
N LEU A 52 6.78 7.27 -12.30
CA LEU A 52 5.43 7.62 -12.75
C LEU A 52 5.51 8.68 -13.86
N SER A 53 4.53 8.68 -14.77
CA SER A 53 4.27 9.83 -15.64
C SER A 53 3.71 11.01 -14.83
N ALA A 54 3.60 12.21 -15.42
CA ALA A 54 2.93 13.35 -14.79
C ALA A 54 1.50 12.96 -14.38
N LYS A 55 0.77 12.29 -15.26
CA LYS A 55 -0.57 11.74 -15.01
C LYS A 55 -0.61 10.77 -13.83
N GLY A 56 0.36 9.85 -13.76
CA GLY A 56 0.46 8.90 -12.65
C GLY A 56 0.82 9.59 -11.33
N PHE A 57 1.59 10.66 -11.37
CA PHE A 57 1.90 11.45 -10.19
C PHE A 57 0.68 12.25 -9.69
N GLU A 58 -0.12 12.85 -10.58
CA GLU A 58 -1.39 13.48 -10.22
C GLU A 58 -2.36 12.48 -9.59
N ARG A 59 -2.46 11.27 -10.15
CA ARG A 59 -3.23 10.18 -9.52
C ARG A 59 -2.74 9.90 -8.11
N ALA A 60 -1.43 9.77 -7.91
CA ALA A 60 -0.84 9.52 -6.59
C ALA A 60 -1.19 10.62 -5.58
N LEU A 61 -1.19 11.88 -6.00
CA LEU A 61 -1.58 13.02 -5.16
C LEU A 61 -3.08 13.05 -4.80
N ALA A 62 -3.96 12.55 -5.69
CA ALA A 62 -5.40 12.48 -5.45
C ALA A 62 -5.81 11.20 -4.67
N LEU A 63 -4.96 10.19 -4.65
CA LEU A 63 -5.24 8.88 -4.05
C LEU A 63 -5.60 8.93 -2.55
N PRO A 64 -5.02 9.80 -1.71
CA PRO A 64 -5.39 9.90 -0.30
C PRO A 64 -6.89 10.10 -0.06
N ASP A 65 -7.57 10.93 -0.82
CA ASP A 65 -9.00 11.19 -0.67
C ASP A 65 -9.85 9.94 -0.99
N VAL A 66 -9.42 9.15 -1.95
CA VAL A 66 -10.06 7.88 -2.33
C VAL A 66 -9.83 6.83 -1.25
N LEU A 67 -8.59 6.63 -0.86
CA LEU A 67 -8.24 5.61 0.13
C LEU A 67 -8.85 5.90 1.51
N ASN A 68 -9.04 7.16 1.89
CA ASN A 68 -9.73 7.55 3.12
C ASN A 68 -11.21 7.12 3.10
N LYS A 69 -11.86 7.10 1.94
CA LYS A 69 -13.24 6.60 1.77
C LYS A 69 -13.29 5.07 1.83
N VAL A 70 -12.35 4.39 1.14
CA VAL A 70 -12.24 2.92 1.10
C VAL A 70 -11.82 2.33 2.45
N MET A 71 -10.93 3.04 3.13
CA MET A 71 -10.38 2.70 4.43
C MET A 71 -10.57 3.86 5.41
N PRO A 72 -11.73 3.96 6.10
CA PRO A 72 -12.02 5.08 7.03
C PRO A 72 -11.02 5.20 8.20
N ARG A 73 -10.18 4.21 8.38
CA ARG A 73 -9.01 4.24 9.27
C ARG A 73 -7.79 3.84 8.46
N PRO A 74 -6.62 4.44 8.72
CA PRO A 74 -5.38 4.04 8.06
C PRO A 74 -5.14 2.53 8.15
N PRO A 75 -4.51 1.90 7.15
CA PRO A 75 -4.20 0.49 7.17
C PRO A 75 -3.22 0.18 8.31
N HIS A 76 -3.29 -1.03 8.84
CA HIS A 76 -2.35 -1.52 9.85
C HIS A 76 -0.99 -1.87 9.23
N PHE A 77 -1.01 -2.23 7.95
CA PHE A 77 0.18 -2.62 7.20
C PHE A 77 0.09 -2.09 5.77
N THR A 78 1.22 -1.63 5.25
CA THR A 78 1.33 -1.18 3.86
C THR A 78 2.49 -1.90 3.20
N TYR A 79 2.27 -2.49 2.03
CA TYR A 79 3.26 -3.23 1.27
C TYR A 79 3.38 -2.68 -0.14
N VAL A 80 4.62 -2.56 -0.58
CA VAL A 80 5.00 -2.35 -1.98
C VAL A 80 6.11 -3.35 -2.31
N PRO A 81 6.40 -3.67 -3.58
CA PRO A 81 7.58 -4.46 -3.90
C PRO A 81 8.86 -3.67 -3.62
N CYS A 82 9.98 -4.38 -3.51
CA CYS A 82 11.29 -3.74 -3.43
C CYS A 82 11.51 -2.81 -4.64
N ILE A 83 12.08 -1.64 -4.40
CA ILE A 83 12.20 -0.58 -5.41
C ILE A 83 13.22 -0.88 -6.52
N GLY A 84 14.07 -1.87 -6.30
CA GLY A 84 15.09 -2.29 -7.25
C GLY A 84 15.95 -3.41 -6.69
N THR A 85 17.09 -3.61 -7.31
CA THR A 85 18.14 -4.56 -6.90
C THR A 85 19.45 -3.81 -6.72
N ASP A 86 20.49 -4.47 -6.23
CA ASP A 86 21.85 -3.90 -6.12
C ASP A 86 22.39 -3.34 -7.44
N LYS A 87 21.90 -3.87 -8.58
CA LYS A 87 22.31 -3.44 -9.92
C LYS A 87 21.35 -2.42 -10.56
N GLU A 88 20.09 -2.46 -10.17
CA GLU A 88 18.98 -1.68 -10.76
C GLU A 88 18.19 -1.03 -9.64
N THR A 89 18.70 0.05 -9.09
CA THR A 89 18.29 0.59 -7.79
C THR A 89 16.87 1.17 -7.74
N THR A 90 16.29 1.61 -8.86
CA THR A 90 14.98 2.30 -8.88
C THR A 90 14.00 1.79 -9.93
N THR A 91 14.30 0.70 -10.62
CA THR A 91 13.47 0.18 -11.74
C THR A 91 12.03 -0.19 -11.36
N ARG A 92 11.75 -0.30 -10.06
CA ARG A 92 10.43 -0.71 -9.51
C ARG A 92 9.84 0.35 -8.58
N VAL A 93 10.28 1.60 -8.70
CA VAL A 93 9.92 2.67 -7.75
C VAL A 93 8.46 3.15 -7.85
N ARG A 94 7.76 2.90 -8.98
CA ARG A 94 6.39 3.42 -9.24
C ARG A 94 5.39 3.08 -8.13
N MET A 95 5.44 1.87 -7.59
CA MET A 95 4.54 1.46 -6.51
C MET A 95 4.78 2.29 -5.24
N MET A 96 6.05 2.52 -4.89
CA MET A 96 6.43 3.39 -3.79
C MET A 96 5.96 4.83 -4.05
N GLN A 97 6.22 5.38 -5.24
CA GLN A 97 5.80 6.74 -5.60
C GLN A 97 4.28 6.91 -5.53
N THR A 98 3.52 5.88 -5.94
CA THR A 98 2.06 5.90 -5.90
C THR A 98 1.51 5.99 -4.47
N VAL A 99 2.08 5.25 -3.53
CA VAL A 99 1.58 5.21 -2.16
C VAL A 99 2.12 6.33 -1.29
N LEU A 100 3.22 6.96 -1.68
CA LEU A 100 3.97 7.89 -0.83
C LEU A 100 3.13 9.07 -0.31
N PRO A 101 2.30 9.77 -1.11
CA PRO A 101 1.47 10.85 -0.58
C PRO A 101 0.53 10.40 0.54
N TYR A 102 -0.11 9.24 0.38
CA TYR A 102 -0.97 8.65 1.40
C TYR A 102 -0.18 8.20 2.64
N ALA A 103 0.98 7.60 2.44
CA ALA A 103 1.83 7.15 3.52
C ALA A 103 2.36 8.32 4.36
N VAL A 104 2.76 9.41 3.72
CA VAL A 104 3.21 10.63 4.41
C VAL A 104 2.06 11.27 5.20
N GLN A 105 0.87 11.40 4.59
CA GLN A 105 -0.30 11.98 5.25
C GLN A 105 -0.68 11.23 6.53
N HIS A 106 -0.52 9.92 6.56
CA HIS A 106 -0.92 9.06 7.67
C HIS A 106 0.25 8.51 8.51
N ASN A 107 1.47 8.95 8.23
CA ASN A 107 2.70 8.47 8.88
C ASN A 107 2.79 6.93 8.88
N LEU A 108 2.59 6.31 7.71
CA LEU A 108 2.58 4.86 7.57
C LEU A 108 3.99 4.30 7.42
N THR A 109 4.23 3.16 8.05
CA THR A 109 5.40 2.32 7.74
C THR A 109 5.10 1.52 6.48
N ILE A 110 6.03 1.52 5.52
CA ILE A 110 5.93 0.76 4.28
C ILE A 110 6.91 -0.41 4.33
N ASN A 111 6.42 -1.62 4.15
CA ASN A 111 7.25 -2.81 3.93
C ASN A 111 7.53 -2.95 2.43
N SER A 112 8.80 -3.07 2.07
CA SER A 112 9.28 -3.23 0.69
C SER A 112 10.27 -4.40 0.56
N ASP A 113 10.10 -5.46 1.36
CA ASP A 113 11.06 -6.56 1.47
C ASP A 113 10.92 -7.59 0.34
N TYR A 114 9.79 -7.61 -0.38
CA TYR A 114 9.46 -8.65 -1.35
C TYR A 114 9.72 -8.18 -2.79
N ALA A 115 10.34 -9.04 -3.60
CA ALA A 115 10.38 -8.82 -5.05
C ALA A 115 8.95 -8.89 -5.64
N PRO A 116 8.67 -8.22 -6.80
CA PRO A 116 7.32 -8.21 -7.38
C PRO A 116 6.73 -9.59 -7.65
N ASP A 117 7.56 -10.55 -8.00
CA ASP A 117 7.24 -11.95 -8.33
C ASP A 117 7.39 -12.93 -7.15
N GLU A 118 7.83 -12.45 -5.98
CA GLU A 118 7.95 -13.27 -4.77
C GLU A 118 6.58 -13.51 -4.08
N ILE A 119 5.63 -14.01 -4.87
CA ILE A 119 4.22 -14.17 -4.47
C ILE A 119 4.07 -15.08 -3.24
N LYS A 120 4.81 -16.19 -3.18
CA LYS A 120 4.69 -17.18 -2.09
C LYS A 120 5.10 -16.59 -0.74
N GLY A 121 6.21 -15.85 -0.70
CA GLY A 121 6.72 -15.19 0.51
C GLY A 121 5.75 -14.14 1.01
N LEU A 122 5.35 -13.23 0.11
CA LEU A 122 4.39 -12.17 0.38
C LEU A 122 3.06 -12.73 0.91
N VAL A 123 2.45 -13.69 0.23
CA VAL A 123 1.15 -14.26 0.63
C VAL A 123 1.24 -14.98 1.97
N LYS A 124 2.35 -15.69 2.24
CA LYS A 124 2.59 -16.30 3.56
C LYS A 124 2.61 -15.24 4.67
N GLU A 125 3.23 -14.09 4.43
CA GLU A 125 3.25 -12.98 5.37
C GLU A 125 1.87 -12.33 5.50
N LEU A 126 1.20 -11.98 4.40
CA LEU A 126 -0.13 -11.38 4.41
C LEU A 126 -1.15 -12.23 5.20
N ARG A 127 -1.10 -13.55 5.08
CA ARG A 127 -1.99 -14.47 5.81
C ARG A 127 -1.78 -14.48 7.33
N ARG A 128 -0.64 -14.00 7.81
CA ARG A 128 -0.35 -13.85 9.25
C ARG A 128 -0.93 -12.56 9.82
N GLN A 129 -1.15 -11.56 8.95
CA GLN A 129 -1.64 -10.25 9.37
C GLN A 129 -3.11 -10.30 9.85
N ARG A 130 -3.49 -9.29 10.60
CA ARG A 130 -4.86 -9.04 11.06
C ARG A 130 -5.19 -7.57 10.87
N GLY A 131 -6.44 -7.27 10.56
CA GLY A 131 -6.87 -5.90 10.30
C GLY A 131 -6.82 -5.55 8.82
N THR A 132 -6.44 -4.33 8.47
CA THR A 132 -6.42 -3.83 7.09
C THR A 132 -5.00 -3.74 6.59
N VAL A 133 -4.78 -4.26 5.39
CA VAL A 133 -3.53 -4.15 4.61
C VAL A 133 -3.81 -3.32 3.39
N LEU A 134 -2.94 -2.36 3.06
CA LEU A 134 -2.85 -1.72 1.76
C LEU A 134 -1.70 -2.37 0.98
N LEU A 135 -1.97 -2.85 -0.22
CA LEU A 135 -1.01 -3.43 -1.13
C LEU A 135 -0.99 -2.61 -2.43
N VAL A 136 0.14 -2.03 -2.78
CA VAL A 136 0.31 -1.33 -4.06
C VAL A 136 1.30 -2.14 -4.91
N TRP A 137 0.84 -2.64 -6.05
CA TRP A 137 1.60 -3.63 -6.82
C TRP A 137 1.51 -3.38 -8.33
N GLU A 138 2.15 -4.24 -9.11
CA GLU A 138 1.99 -4.29 -10.55
C GLU A 138 0.86 -5.24 -10.95
N HIS A 139 0.12 -4.90 -12.00
CA HIS A 139 -1.14 -5.57 -12.36
C HIS A 139 -0.99 -7.06 -12.67
N HIS A 140 0.06 -7.50 -13.38
CA HIS A 140 0.29 -8.92 -13.68
C HIS A 140 0.45 -9.79 -12.43
N ASN A 141 1.05 -9.24 -11.37
CA ASN A 141 1.25 -9.99 -10.14
C ASN A 141 0.11 -9.80 -9.14
N ILE A 142 -0.73 -8.77 -9.26
CA ILE A 142 -1.96 -8.63 -8.46
C ILE A 142 -2.88 -9.84 -8.67
N VAL A 143 -3.05 -10.28 -9.92
CA VAL A 143 -3.85 -11.46 -10.25
C VAL A 143 -3.30 -12.73 -9.60
N LYS A 144 -1.96 -12.92 -9.67
CA LYS A 144 -1.29 -14.07 -9.05
C LYS A 144 -1.38 -14.03 -7.52
N ILE A 145 -1.27 -12.84 -6.91
CA ILE A 145 -1.45 -12.64 -5.47
C ILE A 145 -2.88 -13.01 -5.06
N ALA A 146 -3.89 -12.54 -5.79
CA ALA A 146 -5.29 -12.87 -5.53
C ALA A 146 -5.55 -14.37 -5.61
N ALA A 147 -5.05 -15.05 -6.65
CA ALA A 147 -5.14 -16.51 -6.79
C ALA A 147 -4.45 -17.23 -5.61
N ALA A 148 -3.24 -16.83 -5.24
CA ALA A 148 -2.50 -17.42 -4.13
C ALA A 148 -3.16 -17.15 -2.76
N LEU A 149 -3.93 -16.07 -2.63
CA LEU A 149 -4.78 -15.79 -1.46
C LEU A 149 -6.06 -16.66 -1.43
N GLY A 150 -6.36 -17.38 -2.50
CA GLY A 150 -7.48 -18.33 -2.60
C GLY A 150 -8.70 -17.78 -3.31
N ILE A 151 -8.57 -16.73 -4.11
CA ILE A 151 -9.60 -16.32 -5.07
C ILE A 151 -9.55 -17.29 -6.25
N GLU A 152 -10.67 -17.98 -6.49
CA GLU A 152 -10.80 -18.89 -7.62
C GLU A 152 -10.93 -18.07 -8.92
N GLU A 153 -10.09 -18.37 -9.91
CA GLU A 153 -10.09 -17.76 -11.24
C GLU A 153 -10.24 -16.23 -11.23
N PRO A 154 -9.32 -15.47 -10.58
CA PRO A 154 -9.40 -14.04 -10.61
C PRO A 154 -9.29 -13.55 -12.05
N GLN A 155 -10.17 -12.62 -12.44
CA GLN A 155 -10.12 -12.02 -13.77
C GLN A 155 -8.77 -11.32 -13.99
N GLU A 156 -8.32 -11.27 -15.22
CA GLU A 156 -7.15 -10.49 -15.60
C GLU A 156 -7.35 -9.01 -15.23
N TRP A 157 -6.24 -8.36 -14.91
CA TRP A 157 -6.21 -6.92 -14.70
C TRP A 157 -5.76 -6.26 -16.00
N PRO A 158 -6.61 -5.47 -16.67
CA PRO A 158 -6.27 -4.85 -17.95
C PRO A 158 -5.02 -3.97 -17.89
N ASP A 159 -4.25 -3.94 -18.95
CA ASP A 159 -2.98 -3.20 -19.03
C ASP A 159 -3.17 -1.68 -18.91
N ASP A 160 -4.31 -1.16 -19.31
CA ASP A 160 -4.69 0.24 -19.28
C ASP A 160 -5.50 0.62 -18.04
N ASP A 161 -5.83 -0.35 -17.18
CA ASP A 161 -6.59 -0.10 -15.94
C ASP A 161 -5.67 0.32 -14.80
N TYR A 162 -5.70 1.60 -14.48
CA TYR A 162 -5.05 2.20 -13.31
C TYR A 162 -6.06 2.61 -12.22
N ASP A 163 -7.36 2.39 -12.47
CA ASP A 163 -8.45 2.93 -11.64
C ASP A 163 -9.06 1.90 -10.69
N SER A 164 -8.92 0.61 -11.00
CA SER A 164 -9.50 -0.46 -10.17
C SER A 164 -8.92 -0.52 -8.76
N ILE A 165 -9.80 -0.85 -7.81
CA ILE A 165 -9.48 -1.21 -6.43
C ILE A 165 -10.02 -2.62 -6.17
N TRP A 166 -9.15 -3.56 -5.82
CA TRP A 166 -9.56 -4.88 -5.38
C TRP A 166 -9.52 -4.97 -3.86
N THR A 167 -10.57 -5.50 -3.25
CA THR A 167 -10.60 -5.75 -1.81
C THR A 167 -10.85 -7.23 -1.55
N ILE A 168 -9.86 -7.92 -0.95
CA ILE A 168 -9.96 -9.31 -0.53
C ILE A 168 -10.23 -9.35 0.97
N THR A 169 -11.34 -9.96 1.36
CA THR A 169 -11.81 -10.00 2.75
C THR A 169 -11.88 -11.42 3.26
N PHE A 170 -11.19 -11.68 4.38
CA PHE A 170 -11.24 -12.95 5.11
C PHE A 170 -12.16 -12.81 6.33
N ARG A 171 -13.26 -13.54 6.36
CA ARG A 171 -14.24 -13.51 7.45
C ARG A 171 -14.07 -14.70 8.41
N LYS A 172 -14.50 -14.61 9.67
CA LYS A 172 -14.57 -15.75 10.59
C LYS A 172 -15.53 -16.82 10.05
N GLY A 173 -15.04 -18.05 9.82
CA GLY A 173 -15.93 -19.19 9.52
C GLY A 173 -16.89 -19.44 10.67
N ARG A 174 -18.15 -19.81 10.37
CA ARG A 174 -19.16 -20.15 11.39
C ARG A 174 -18.84 -21.48 12.11
N ALA A 175 -18.05 -22.38 11.51
CA ALA A 175 -17.68 -23.67 12.10
C ALA A 175 -16.21 -23.73 12.49
N LYS A 176 -15.89 -24.32 13.65
CA LYS A 176 -14.53 -24.64 14.09
C LYS A 176 -13.83 -25.49 13.02
N GLY A 177 -12.65 -25.05 12.57
CA GLY A 177 -11.77 -25.84 11.71
C GLY A 177 -11.98 -25.70 10.19
N LYS A 178 -12.99 -24.98 9.68
CA LYS A 178 -13.08 -24.72 8.25
C LYS A 178 -12.21 -23.53 7.85
N ALA A 179 -11.32 -23.76 6.86
CA ALA A 179 -10.61 -22.68 6.19
C ALA A 179 -11.62 -21.70 5.57
N ARG A 180 -11.33 -20.40 5.71
CA ARG A 180 -12.23 -19.35 5.24
C ARG A 180 -11.96 -19.10 3.78
N GLN A 181 -13.00 -19.16 2.99
CA GLN A 181 -12.97 -18.67 1.62
C GLN A 181 -12.83 -17.15 1.66
N PRO A 182 -11.81 -16.57 1.00
CA PRO A 182 -11.73 -15.14 0.81
C PRO A 182 -12.83 -14.68 -0.14
N VAL A 183 -13.26 -13.44 0.01
CA VAL A 183 -14.22 -12.81 -0.90
C VAL A 183 -13.53 -11.62 -1.55
N LEU A 184 -13.53 -11.57 -2.88
CA LEU A 184 -13.07 -10.45 -3.67
C LEU A 184 -14.25 -9.53 -3.98
N SER A 185 -14.08 -8.23 -3.71
CA SER A 185 -14.93 -7.16 -4.24
C SER A 185 -14.06 -6.19 -5.03
N LYS A 186 -14.66 -5.58 -6.05
CA LYS A 186 -14.00 -4.61 -6.93
C LYS A 186 -14.72 -3.27 -6.83
N ASP A 187 -13.94 -2.20 -6.89
CA ASP A 187 -14.38 -0.81 -6.89
C ASP A 187 -13.45 0.00 -7.78
N GLN A 188 -13.70 1.28 -7.96
CA GLN A 188 -12.87 2.19 -8.76
C GLN A 188 -12.45 3.41 -7.95
N GLN A 189 -11.30 3.96 -8.27
CA GLN A 189 -10.79 5.19 -7.68
C GLN A 189 -11.60 6.39 -8.16
N ASN A 190 -12.07 6.36 -9.40
CA ASN A 190 -12.73 7.47 -10.10
C ASN A 190 -11.86 8.73 -10.13
N ILE A 191 -10.54 8.56 -10.21
CA ILE A 191 -9.59 9.63 -10.38
C ILE A 191 -9.40 9.86 -11.88
N GLN A 192 -9.62 11.09 -12.31
CA GLN A 192 -9.37 11.51 -13.68
C GLN A 192 -8.20 12.52 -13.68
N PRO A 193 -6.96 12.05 -13.79
CA PRO A 193 -5.82 12.94 -13.92
C PRO A 193 -5.94 13.76 -15.21
N ALA A 194 -5.39 14.96 -15.20
CA ALA A 194 -5.39 15.80 -16.41
C ALA A 194 -4.78 15.04 -17.60
N ALA A 195 -5.32 15.28 -18.79
CA ALA A 195 -4.69 14.78 -20.03
C ALA A 195 -3.34 15.48 -20.22
N GLU A 196 -2.33 14.72 -20.63
CA GLU A 196 -1.04 15.28 -21.07
C GLU A 196 -1.21 16.08 -22.35
#